data_3fdd7353caecbf8d3c386e029e04ad8e
#
_entry.id   3fdd7353caecbf8d3c386e029e04ad8e
#
_cell.length_a   1.000
_cell.length_b   1.000
_cell.length_c   1.000
_cell.angle_alpha   90.00
_cell.angle_beta   90.00
_cell.angle_gamma   90.00
#
_symmetry.space_group_name_H-M   'P 1'
#
loop_
_entity.id
_entity.type
_entity.pdbx_description
1 polymer ?
#
loop_
_entity_poly.entity_id
_entity_poly.type
_entity_poly.pdbx_seq_one_letter_code
_entity_poly.pdbx_strand_id
1 'polypeptide(L)'
;MNLDRIKLPHDKTLIDCIDGGLLDSLKMLSTAGLNDCFCILNQPRNLSDGQKYRFRLAMALAANKKFIFADEFCSELDRITAAVISYNIYKFAKRTGTTFILASSHNDILLDLSPDVLIATELSGTTEVIYKRARK
;
A
#
# COMPACT_ATOMS: atom_id res chain seq x y z
N MET A 1 8.55 -7.76 4.25
CA MET A 1 9.04 -6.36 4.25
C MET A 1 8.09 -5.52 5.07
N ASN A 2 8.55 -4.65 5.94
CA ASN A 2 7.69 -3.75 6.71
C ASN A 2 7.70 -2.36 6.04
N LEU A 3 6.51 -1.85 5.69
CA LEU A 3 6.31 -0.58 5.00
C LEU A 3 6.87 0.60 5.81
N ASP A 4 6.60 0.61 7.12
CA ASP A 4 6.92 1.74 8.01
C ASP A 4 8.43 1.90 8.24
N ARG A 5 9.20 0.82 7.99
CA ARG A 5 10.65 0.79 8.14
C ARG A 5 11.41 1.14 6.86
N ILE A 6 10.72 1.41 5.76
CA ILE A 6 11.35 1.80 4.50
C ILE A 6 11.91 3.22 4.64
N LYS A 7 13.23 3.34 4.53
CA LYS A 7 13.91 4.63 4.49
C LYS A 7 13.77 5.22 3.09
N LEU A 8 13.32 6.46 3.02
CA LEU A 8 13.19 7.17 1.74
C LEU A 8 14.55 7.73 1.33
N PRO A 9 14.97 7.53 0.07
CA PRO A 9 16.15 8.20 -0.49
C PRO A 9 15.99 9.73 -0.47
N HIS A 10 17.11 10.48 -0.46
CA HIS A 10 17.05 11.94 -0.33
C HIS A 10 17.35 12.69 -1.63
N ASP A 11 18.22 12.11 -2.49
CA ASP A 11 18.89 12.84 -3.58
C ASP A 11 18.45 12.44 -4.99
N LYS A 12 17.47 11.55 -5.11
CA LYS A 12 16.94 11.05 -6.39
C LYS A 12 15.48 11.43 -6.54
N THR A 13 14.99 11.48 -7.78
CA THR A 13 13.57 11.60 -8.04
C THR A 13 12.84 10.31 -7.65
N LEU A 14 11.52 10.37 -7.43
CA LEU A 14 10.76 9.16 -7.05
C LEU A 14 10.94 8.04 -8.05
N ILE A 15 10.93 8.36 -9.33
CA ILE A 15 11.06 7.38 -10.40
C ILE A 15 12.43 6.71 -10.43
N ASP A 16 13.48 7.45 -10.10
CA ASP A 16 14.86 6.96 -10.05
C ASP A 16 15.18 6.17 -8.78
N CYS A 17 14.28 6.22 -7.79
CA CYS A 17 14.41 5.46 -6.54
C CYS A 17 13.87 4.02 -6.64
N ILE A 18 13.14 3.71 -7.69
CA ILE A 18 12.54 2.39 -7.90
C ILE A 18 13.39 1.61 -8.89
N ASP A 19 13.93 0.48 -8.44
CA ASP A 19 14.71 -0.40 -9.30
C ASP A 19 13.83 -1.04 -10.36
N GLY A 20 14.33 -1.11 -11.60
CA GLY A 20 13.63 -1.67 -12.76
C GLY A 20 13.64 -0.73 -13.96
N GLY A 21 12.88 -1.06 -14.97
CA GLY A 21 12.70 -0.18 -16.13
C GLY A 21 11.70 0.95 -15.84
N LEU A 22 11.80 2.04 -16.60
CA LEU A 22 10.91 3.22 -16.49
C LEU A 22 9.43 2.83 -16.38
N LEU A 23 8.99 1.90 -17.21
CA LEU A 23 7.59 1.47 -17.25
C LEU A 23 7.16 0.75 -15.97
N ASP A 24 8.04 -0.07 -15.39
CA ASP A 24 7.73 -0.80 -14.16
C ASP A 24 7.73 0.15 -12.95
N SER A 25 8.65 1.10 -12.90
CA SER A 25 8.65 2.17 -11.88
C SER A 25 7.35 2.98 -11.93
N LEU A 26 6.91 3.40 -13.12
CA LEU A 26 5.65 4.12 -13.31
C LEU A 26 4.44 3.28 -12.88
N LYS A 27 4.42 1.97 -13.18
CA LYS A 27 3.34 1.08 -12.73
C LYS A 27 3.26 0.97 -11.21
N MET A 28 4.41 0.87 -10.52
CA MET A 28 4.43 0.76 -9.06
C MET A 28 3.97 2.07 -8.40
N LEU A 29 4.46 3.22 -8.91
CA LEU A 29 4.03 4.54 -8.48
C LEU A 29 2.52 4.74 -8.69
N SER A 30 2.02 4.39 -9.87
CA SER A 30 0.59 4.46 -10.21
C SER A 30 -0.26 3.54 -9.34
N THR A 31 0.19 2.31 -9.06
CA THR A 31 -0.50 1.37 -8.18
C THR A 31 -0.64 1.94 -6.75
N ALA A 32 0.37 2.67 -6.29
CA ALA A 32 0.35 3.38 -5.02
C ALA A 32 -0.35 4.76 -5.08
N GLY A 33 -0.99 5.12 -6.20
CA GLY A 33 -1.75 6.35 -6.35
C GLY A 33 -0.90 7.60 -6.63
N LEU A 34 0.36 7.45 -7.00
CA LEU A 34 1.25 8.56 -7.40
C LEU A 34 1.24 8.68 -8.93
N ASN A 35 0.27 9.41 -9.47
CA ASN A 35 0.06 9.55 -10.92
C ASN A 35 0.43 10.94 -11.46
N ASP A 36 0.74 11.90 -10.58
CA ASP A 36 1.11 13.25 -10.96
C ASP A 36 2.57 13.29 -11.40
N CYS A 37 2.83 13.75 -12.62
CA CYS A 37 4.18 13.85 -13.19
C CYS A 37 5.10 14.76 -12.37
N PHE A 38 4.59 15.88 -11.81
CA PHE A 38 5.38 16.75 -10.96
C PHE A 38 5.78 16.06 -9.65
N CYS A 39 4.89 15.24 -9.10
CA CYS A 39 5.20 14.43 -7.92
C CYS A 39 6.28 13.37 -8.26
N ILE A 40 6.12 12.66 -9.38
CA ILE A 40 7.02 11.57 -9.82
C ILE A 40 8.45 12.07 -10.06
N LEU A 41 8.60 13.29 -10.59
CA LEU A 41 9.89 13.93 -10.86
C LEU A 41 10.44 14.70 -9.64
N ASN A 42 9.73 14.74 -8.54
CA ASN A 42 10.17 15.40 -7.32
C ASN A 42 11.05 14.47 -6.47
N GLN A 43 11.67 15.02 -5.44
CA GLN A 43 12.47 14.27 -4.46
C GLN A 43 11.62 13.91 -3.24
N PRO A 44 11.85 12.74 -2.59
CA PRO A 44 11.06 12.30 -1.44
C PRO A 44 11.01 13.29 -0.28
N ARG A 45 12.04 14.11 -0.08
CA ARG A 45 12.08 15.14 0.96
C ARG A 45 11.00 16.23 0.82
N ASN A 46 10.54 16.47 -0.42
CA ASN A 46 9.58 17.52 -0.74
C ASN A 46 8.12 17.02 -0.74
N LEU A 47 7.91 15.74 -0.45
CA LEU A 47 6.59 15.12 -0.43
C LEU A 47 5.82 15.46 0.86
N SER A 48 4.49 15.56 0.75
CA SER A 48 3.60 15.51 1.92
C SER A 48 3.65 14.14 2.59
N ASP A 49 3.16 14.02 3.82
CA ASP A 49 3.22 12.74 4.55
C ASP A 49 2.42 11.65 3.86
N GLY A 50 1.21 11.95 3.37
CA GLY A 50 0.43 11.02 2.55
C GLY A 50 1.11 10.64 1.22
N GLN A 51 1.89 11.54 0.59
CA GLN A 51 2.70 11.21 -0.59
C GLN A 51 3.90 10.33 -0.20
N LYS A 52 4.57 10.60 0.93
CA LYS A 52 5.65 9.75 1.46
C LYS A 52 5.16 8.34 1.78
N TYR A 53 4.00 8.22 2.41
CA TYR A 53 3.36 6.94 2.68
C TYR A 53 3.13 6.16 1.36
N ARG A 54 2.50 6.77 0.38
CA ARG A 54 2.27 6.16 -0.94
C ARG A 54 3.57 5.81 -1.66
N PHE A 55 4.62 6.61 -1.49
CA PHE A 55 5.91 6.31 -2.08
C PHE A 55 6.59 5.11 -1.41
N ARG A 56 6.52 4.98 -0.07
CA ARG A 56 6.98 3.75 0.62
C ARG A 56 6.22 2.52 0.09
N LEU A 57 4.92 2.66 -0.13
CA LEU A 57 4.11 1.59 -0.70
C LEU A 57 4.60 1.20 -2.11
N ALA A 58 4.84 2.16 -3.00
CA ALA A 58 5.39 1.91 -4.32
C ALA A 58 6.73 1.15 -4.27
N MET A 59 7.63 1.57 -3.38
CA MET A 59 8.92 0.89 -3.16
C MET A 59 8.74 -0.54 -2.64
N ALA A 60 7.76 -0.75 -1.73
CA ALA A 60 7.46 -2.09 -1.21
C ALA A 60 6.91 -3.01 -2.30
N LEU A 61 6.06 -2.51 -3.18
CA LEU A 61 5.51 -3.25 -4.32
C LEU A 61 6.62 -3.63 -5.32
N ALA A 62 7.53 -2.68 -5.61
CA ALA A 62 8.67 -2.90 -6.50
C ALA A 62 9.67 -3.92 -5.96
N ALA A 63 9.81 -4.04 -4.64
CA ALA A 63 10.77 -4.94 -4.00
C ALA A 63 10.48 -6.44 -4.20
N ASN A 64 9.36 -6.80 -4.82
CA ASN A 64 8.95 -8.18 -5.15
C ASN A 64 9.08 -9.15 -3.97
N LYS A 65 8.63 -8.74 -2.78
CA LYS A 65 8.67 -9.55 -1.56
C LYS A 65 7.40 -10.38 -1.42
N LYS A 66 7.56 -11.62 -0.96
CA LYS A 66 6.43 -12.54 -0.72
C LYS A 66 5.46 -12.02 0.36
N PHE A 67 5.99 -11.33 1.38
CA PHE A 67 5.22 -10.79 2.49
C PHE A 67 5.48 -9.29 2.64
N ILE A 68 4.42 -8.49 2.72
CA ILE A 68 4.45 -7.05 3.01
C ILE A 68 3.57 -6.80 4.23
N PHE A 69 4.11 -6.05 5.20
CA PHE A 69 3.46 -5.68 6.45
C PHE A 69 3.29 -4.16 6.46
N ALA A 70 2.14 -3.68 6.89
CA ALA A 70 1.89 -2.28 7.17
C ALA A 70 1.06 -2.14 8.44
N ASP A 71 1.50 -1.27 9.33
CA ASP A 71 0.71 -0.80 10.46
C ASP A 71 -0.03 0.47 10.06
N GLU A 72 -1.15 0.76 10.71
CA GLU A 72 -2.01 1.91 10.40
C GLU A 72 -2.27 2.10 8.89
N PHE A 73 -2.53 1.00 8.18
CA PHE A 73 -2.69 1.00 6.73
C PHE A 73 -3.73 2.04 6.27
N CYS A 74 -3.28 2.96 5.42
CA CYS A 74 -4.05 4.09 4.86
C CYS A 74 -4.53 5.14 5.88
N SER A 75 -4.05 5.16 7.13
CA SER A 75 -4.47 6.12 8.16
C SER A 75 -4.17 7.58 7.80
N GLU A 76 -3.10 7.83 7.05
CA GLU A 76 -2.67 9.17 6.62
C GLU A 76 -3.37 9.66 5.33
N LEU A 77 -4.33 8.90 4.80
CA LEU A 77 -4.95 9.18 3.51
C LEU A 77 -6.42 9.58 3.66
N ASP A 78 -6.88 10.42 2.74
CA ASP A 78 -8.30 10.68 2.59
C ASP A 78 -9.05 9.40 2.16
N ARG A 79 -10.36 9.34 2.43
CA ARG A 79 -11.18 8.14 2.23
C ARG A 79 -11.21 7.65 0.78
N ILE A 80 -11.22 8.56 -0.19
CA ILE A 80 -11.27 8.22 -1.61
C ILE A 80 -9.94 7.60 -2.03
N THR A 81 -8.84 8.24 -1.64
CA THR A 81 -7.49 7.72 -1.92
C THR A 81 -7.26 6.37 -1.23
N ALA A 82 -7.69 6.22 0.02
CA ALA A 82 -7.59 4.96 0.77
C ALA A 82 -8.35 3.82 0.08
N ALA A 83 -9.58 4.05 -0.40
CA ALA A 83 -10.38 3.07 -1.14
C ALA A 83 -9.69 2.64 -2.45
N VAL A 84 -9.20 3.60 -3.23
CA VAL A 84 -8.49 3.33 -4.49
C VAL A 84 -7.22 2.51 -4.25
N ILE A 85 -6.43 2.86 -3.24
CA ILE A 85 -5.21 2.12 -2.89
C ILE A 85 -5.55 0.72 -2.40
N SER A 86 -6.56 0.57 -1.55
CA SER A 86 -7.02 -0.73 -1.05
C SER A 86 -7.41 -1.66 -2.19
N TYR A 87 -8.17 -1.16 -3.16
CA TYR A 87 -8.53 -1.91 -4.36
C TYR A 87 -7.29 -2.28 -5.21
N ASN A 88 -6.35 -1.34 -5.38
CA ASN A 88 -5.12 -1.60 -6.13
C ASN A 88 -4.26 -2.67 -5.46
N ILE A 89 -4.15 -2.66 -4.13
CA ILE A 89 -3.44 -3.68 -3.34
C ILE A 89 -4.11 -5.04 -3.49
N TYR A 90 -5.43 -5.10 -3.40
CA TYR A 90 -6.18 -6.34 -3.68
C TYR A 90 -5.84 -6.91 -5.05
N LYS A 91 -5.90 -6.09 -6.10
CA LYS A 91 -5.55 -6.52 -7.48
C LYS A 91 -4.10 -6.96 -7.59
N PHE A 92 -3.19 -6.22 -6.96
CA PHE A 92 -1.76 -6.55 -6.96
C PHE A 92 -1.52 -7.91 -6.29
N ALA A 93 -2.09 -8.13 -5.10
CA ALA A 93 -1.98 -9.40 -4.38
C ALA A 93 -2.46 -10.59 -5.22
N LYS A 94 -3.63 -10.45 -5.85
CA LYS A 94 -4.20 -11.52 -6.70
C LYS A 94 -3.35 -11.80 -7.94
N ARG A 95 -2.70 -10.80 -8.50
CA ARG A 95 -1.86 -10.95 -9.70
C ARG A 95 -0.49 -11.54 -9.39
N THR A 96 0.12 -11.15 -8.26
CA THR A 96 1.53 -11.47 -7.94
C THR A 96 1.67 -12.62 -6.94
N GLY A 97 0.60 -12.97 -6.22
CA GLY A 97 0.67 -13.91 -5.10
C GLY A 97 1.35 -13.34 -3.84
N THR A 98 1.58 -12.02 -3.80
CA THR A 98 2.12 -11.34 -2.61
C THR A 98 1.08 -11.37 -1.49
N THR A 99 1.51 -11.74 -0.29
CA THR A 99 0.69 -11.70 0.91
C THR A 99 0.88 -10.38 1.63
N PHE A 100 -0.23 -9.67 1.86
CA PHE A 100 -0.27 -8.45 2.65
C PHE A 100 -0.83 -8.76 4.03
N ILE A 101 -0.15 -8.26 5.08
CA ILE A 101 -0.61 -8.30 6.47
C ILE A 101 -0.71 -6.85 6.92
N LEU A 102 -1.96 -6.38 7.05
CA LEU A 102 -2.29 -4.99 7.23
C LEU A 102 -3.05 -4.81 8.53
N ALA A 103 -2.64 -3.87 9.37
CA ALA A 103 -3.42 -3.40 10.51
C ALA A 103 -4.02 -2.03 10.16
N SER A 104 -5.29 -1.82 10.47
CA SER A 104 -5.97 -0.54 10.25
C SER A 104 -7.08 -0.36 11.26
N SER A 105 -7.31 0.88 11.67
CA SER A 105 -8.48 1.29 12.46
C SER A 105 -9.68 1.67 11.58
N HIS A 106 -9.51 1.70 10.26
CA HIS A 106 -10.53 2.08 9.29
C HIS A 106 -11.24 0.85 8.71
N ASN A 107 -12.53 0.73 8.95
CA ASN A 107 -13.36 -0.37 8.44
C ASN A 107 -13.94 -0.09 7.05
N ASP A 108 -13.96 1.15 6.61
CA ASP A 108 -14.49 1.60 5.32
C ASP A 108 -13.69 1.12 4.10
N ILE A 109 -12.42 0.74 4.31
CA ILE A 109 -11.57 0.17 3.24
C ILE A 109 -11.81 -1.33 2.99
N LEU A 110 -12.56 -2.02 3.85
CA LEU A 110 -12.71 -3.48 3.80
C LEU A 110 -13.37 -3.98 2.52
N LEU A 111 -14.32 -3.24 1.96
CA LEU A 111 -15.00 -3.60 0.72
C LEU A 111 -14.03 -3.61 -0.46
N ASP A 112 -13.18 -2.58 -0.56
CA ASP A 112 -12.22 -2.42 -1.64
C ASP A 112 -11.01 -3.34 -1.49
N LEU A 113 -10.52 -3.50 -0.26
CA LEU A 113 -9.40 -4.38 0.07
C LEU A 113 -9.79 -5.86 -0.07
N SER A 114 -11.05 -6.20 0.23
CA SER A 114 -11.61 -7.55 0.10
C SER A 114 -10.69 -8.65 0.66
N PRO A 115 -10.29 -8.59 1.94
CA PRO A 115 -9.28 -9.47 2.51
C PRO A 115 -9.73 -10.94 2.49
N ASP A 116 -8.79 -11.88 2.38
CA ASP A 116 -9.08 -13.31 2.44
C ASP A 116 -9.33 -13.75 3.90
N VAL A 117 -8.69 -13.08 4.86
CA VAL A 117 -8.89 -13.26 6.31
C VAL A 117 -8.99 -11.90 6.98
N LEU A 118 -10.03 -11.67 7.76
CA LEU A 118 -10.21 -10.48 8.59
C LEU A 118 -10.16 -10.89 10.07
N ILE A 119 -9.28 -10.24 10.82
CA ILE A 119 -9.22 -10.33 12.28
C ILE A 119 -9.76 -9.01 12.83
N ALA A 120 -10.95 -9.03 13.41
CA ALA A 120 -11.58 -7.87 14.02
C ALA A 120 -11.43 -7.93 15.54
N THR A 121 -10.89 -6.87 16.14
CA THR A 121 -10.76 -6.74 17.59
C THR A 121 -11.61 -5.59 18.07
N GLU A 122 -12.52 -5.85 19.00
CA GLU A 122 -13.35 -4.84 19.63
C GLU A 122 -12.62 -4.19 20.84
N LEU A 123 -13.08 -3.01 21.24
CA LEU A 123 -12.59 -2.33 22.45
C LEU A 123 -12.80 -3.17 23.74
N SER A 124 -13.77 -4.08 23.74
CA SER A 124 -14.01 -5.06 24.81
C SER A 124 -12.89 -6.11 24.95
N GLY A 125 -11.96 -6.19 23.98
CA GLY A 125 -10.93 -7.21 23.90
C GLY A 125 -11.39 -8.48 23.20
N THR A 126 -12.64 -8.56 22.73
CA THR A 126 -13.14 -9.70 21.94
C THR A 126 -12.52 -9.66 20.56
N THR A 127 -12.01 -10.82 20.10
CA THR A 127 -11.43 -10.96 18.77
C THR A 127 -12.23 -11.96 17.95
N GLU A 128 -12.63 -11.55 16.75
CA GLU A 128 -13.32 -12.40 15.79
C GLU A 128 -12.43 -12.63 14.55
N VAL A 129 -12.42 -13.86 14.02
CA VAL A 129 -11.70 -14.20 12.80
C VAL A 129 -12.69 -14.61 11.72
N ILE A 130 -12.73 -13.87 10.63
CA ILE A 130 -13.65 -14.04 9.53
C ILE A 130 -12.86 -14.45 8.29
N TYR A 131 -13.23 -15.58 7.69
CA TYR A 131 -12.64 -16.07 6.45
C TYR A 131 -13.55 -15.75 5.27
N LYS A 132 -12.96 -15.28 4.18
CA LYS A 132 -13.69 -15.11 2.92
C LYS A 132 -14.15 -16.45 2.40
N ARG A 133 -15.45 -16.63 2.20
CA ARG A 133 -15.99 -17.86 1.59
C ARG A 133 -15.46 -17.97 0.16
N ALA A 134 -14.89 -19.14 -0.18
CA ALA A 134 -14.56 -19.44 -1.57
C ALA A 134 -15.86 -19.37 -2.41
N ARG A 135 -15.89 -18.53 -3.44
CA ARG A 135 -16.95 -18.62 -4.45
C ARG A 135 -16.74 -19.94 -5.17
N LYS A 136 -17.71 -20.86 -5.06
CA LYS A 136 -17.80 -22.06 -5.89
C LYS A 136 -18.03 -21.67 -7.34
#